data_9c716476f3e2442960bd9cc3a1c47bf3
#
_entry.id   9c716476f3e2442960bd9cc3a1c47bf3
#
_cell.length_a   1.000
_cell.length_b   1.000
_cell.length_c   1.000
_cell.angle_alpha   90.00
_cell.angle_beta   90.00
_cell.angle_gamma   90.00
#
_symmetry.space_group_name_H-M   'P 1'
#
loop_
_entity.id
_entity.type
_entity.pdbx_description
1 polymer ?
#
loop_
_entity_poly.entity_id
_entity_poly.type
_entity_poly.pdbx_seq_one_letter_code
_entity_poly.pdbx_strand_id
1 'polypeptide(L)'
;MFKNILVPTDLTERSFKAVEVALSLAADPSYQITLLHVIETIDDAEPDEFEKFYEKLNRRADRILDRIIDRYSQQNIMINKRVTFGKRVKEIIRFAVDEKIDLIVLSSHRIDAGNLHLGWGTISYKVGILSHCPVMLVKQDP
;
A
#
# COMPACT_ATOMS: atom_id res chain seq x y z
N MET A 1 0.76 -19.29 6.86
CA MET A 1 0.01 -19.23 5.62
C MET A 1 0.44 -18.06 4.74
N PHE A 2 0.37 -16.83 5.24
CA PHE A 2 0.76 -15.66 4.46
C PHE A 2 2.20 -15.28 4.79
N LYS A 3 3.12 -15.55 3.85
CA LYS A 3 4.56 -15.38 4.04
C LYS A 3 5.11 -14.10 3.44
N ASN A 4 4.38 -13.52 2.50
CA ASN A 4 4.84 -12.34 1.76
C ASN A 4 3.65 -11.40 1.59
N ILE A 5 3.56 -10.45 2.51
CA ILE A 5 2.39 -9.58 2.63
C ILE A 5 2.70 -8.19 2.08
N LEU A 6 1.79 -7.68 1.25
CA LEU A 6 1.90 -6.33 0.70
C LEU A 6 0.91 -5.41 1.41
N VAL A 7 1.40 -4.27 1.88
CA VAL A 7 0.57 -3.22 2.46
C VAL A 7 0.74 -1.93 1.65
N PRO A 8 -0.15 -1.68 0.68
CA PRO A 8 -0.16 -0.39 -0.01
C PRO A 8 -0.51 0.72 0.98
N THR A 9 0.16 1.85 0.86
CA THR A 9 -0.02 2.96 1.80
C THR A 9 -0.14 4.29 1.07
N ASP A 10 -1.01 5.15 1.57
CA ASP A 10 -1.14 6.53 1.12
C ASP A 10 -0.29 7.48 1.97
N LEU A 11 0.57 6.94 2.83
CA LEU A 11 1.46 7.66 3.75
C LEU A 11 0.74 8.36 4.90
N THR A 12 -0.56 8.14 5.06
CA THR A 12 -1.33 8.69 6.18
C THR A 12 -1.40 7.69 7.33
N GLU A 13 -1.87 8.14 8.47
CA GLU A 13 -2.04 7.30 9.66
C GLU A 13 -3.05 6.17 9.46
N ARG A 14 -3.89 6.26 8.44
CA ARG A 14 -4.81 5.17 8.09
C ARG A 14 -4.08 3.87 7.80
N SER A 15 -2.84 3.96 7.34
CA SER A 15 -2.03 2.79 7.04
C SER A 15 -1.60 2.03 8.28
N PHE A 16 -1.54 2.67 9.44
CA PHE A 16 -1.01 2.05 10.66
C PHE A 16 -1.83 0.81 11.04
N LYS A 17 -3.15 0.90 10.98
CA LYS A 17 -4.00 -0.22 11.34
C LYS A 17 -3.78 -1.41 10.39
N ALA A 18 -3.61 -1.14 9.10
CA ALA A 18 -3.32 -2.18 8.12
C ALA A 18 -1.95 -2.83 8.38
N VAL A 19 -0.94 -2.04 8.74
CA VAL A 19 0.38 -2.56 9.10
C VAL A 19 0.26 -3.45 10.34
N GLU A 20 -0.48 -3.02 11.35
CA GLU A 20 -0.65 -3.78 12.58
C GLU A 20 -1.36 -5.12 12.32
N VAL A 21 -2.37 -5.12 11.45
CA VAL A 21 -3.04 -6.35 11.05
C VAL A 21 -2.07 -7.27 10.31
N ALA A 22 -1.29 -6.72 9.37
CA ALA A 22 -0.30 -7.50 8.64
C ALA A 22 0.72 -8.12 9.59
N LEU A 23 1.21 -7.36 10.57
CA LEU A 23 2.16 -7.86 11.56
C LEU A 23 1.56 -9.00 12.38
N SER A 24 0.29 -8.92 12.73
CA SER A 24 -0.36 -9.99 13.48
C SER A 24 -0.52 -11.28 12.66
N LEU A 25 -0.60 -11.15 11.34
CA LEU A 25 -0.73 -12.29 10.44
C LEU A 25 0.62 -12.90 10.08
N ALA A 26 1.69 -12.13 10.16
CA ALA A 26 3.05 -12.60 9.86
C ALA A 26 3.66 -13.22 11.12
N ALA A 27 3.26 -14.44 11.41
CA ALA A 27 3.56 -15.09 12.70
C ALA A 27 4.98 -15.62 12.82
N ASP A 28 5.78 -15.60 11.76
CA ASP A 28 7.11 -16.20 11.74
C ASP A 28 8.13 -15.14 11.28
N PRO A 29 9.31 -15.05 11.94
CA PRO A 29 10.33 -14.09 11.51
C PRO A 29 10.83 -14.25 10.08
N SER A 30 10.63 -15.42 9.46
CA SER A 30 10.98 -15.61 8.04
C SER A 30 9.99 -14.95 7.09
N TYR A 31 8.82 -14.54 7.59
CA TYR A 31 7.81 -13.87 6.78
C TYR A 31 8.16 -12.39 6.66
N GLN A 32 7.67 -11.75 5.61
CA GLN A 32 8.01 -10.35 5.37
C GLN A 32 6.80 -9.54 4.96
N ILE A 33 6.88 -8.26 5.24
CA ILE A 33 5.86 -7.28 4.89
C ILE A 33 6.55 -6.24 4.02
N THR A 34 5.90 -5.83 2.94
CA THR A 34 6.37 -4.73 2.10
C THR A 34 5.35 -3.60 2.14
N LEU A 35 5.80 -2.42 2.51
CA LEU A 35 5.02 -1.19 2.38
C LEU A 35 5.26 -0.63 0.99
N LEU A 36 4.21 -0.45 0.23
CA LEU A 36 4.30 0.09 -1.13
C LEU A 36 3.55 1.40 -1.22
N HIS A 37 4.25 2.44 -1.63
CA HIS A 37 3.63 3.71 -2.00
C HIS A 37 3.78 3.93 -3.50
N VAL A 38 2.68 4.27 -4.15
CA VAL A 38 2.67 4.57 -5.58
C VAL A 38 2.48 6.07 -5.76
N ILE A 39 3.46 6.70 -6.39
CA ILE A 39 3.36 8.11 -6.76
C ILE A 39 2.67 8.15 -8.13
N GLU A 40 1.46 8.70 -8.17
CA GLU A 40 0.73 8.77 -9.41
C GLU A 40 1.35 9.80 -10.35
N THR A 41 1.59 9.38 -11.58
CA THR A 41 2.17 10.26 -12.59
C THR A 41 1.07 10.97 -13.36
N ILE A 42 1.41 12.16 -13.86
CA ILE A 42 0.51 12.96 -14.68
C ILE A 42 0.57 12.44 -16.11
N ASP A 43 -0.59 12.03 -16.65
CA ASP A 43 -0.68 11.57 -18.03
C ASP A 43 -0.35 12.71 -19.00
N ASP A 44 0.25 12.36 -20.13
CA ASP A 44 0.57 13.28 -21.22
C ASP A 44 1.60 14.36 -20.86
N ALA A 45 2.25 14.25 -19.70
CA ALA A 45 3.32 15.16 -19.34
C ALA A 45 4.65 14.64 -19.90
N GLU A 46 5.49 15.56 -20.37
CA GLU A 46 6.85 15.20 -20.73
C GLU A 46 7.58 14.74 -19.47
N PRO A 47 8.35 13.62 -19.53
CA PRO A 47 9.01 13.09 -18.33
C PRO A 47 9.90 14.11 -17.62
N ASP A 48 10.52 15.02 -18.36
CA ASP A 48 11.46 15.99 -17.78
C ASP A 48 10.77 17.17 -17.10
N GLU A 49 9.51 17.47 -17.43
CA GLU A 49 8.81 18.64 -16.89
C GLU A 49 8.61 18.57 -15.38
N PHE A 50 8.42 17.37 -14.84
CA PHE A 50 8.09 17.18 -13.44
C PHE A 50 9.14 16.37 -12.69
N GLU A 51 10.34 16.23 -13.26
CA GLU A 51 11.39 15.41 -12.66
C GLU A 51 11.71 15.84 -11.23
N LYS A 52 11.92 17.13 -10.99
CA LYS A 52 12.24 17.65 -9.66
C LYS A 52 11.06 17.47 -8.70
N PHE A 53 9.86 17.61 -9.21
CA PHE A 53 8.64 17.42 -8.42
C PHE A 53 8.52 15.96 -7.96
N TYR A 54 8.74 15.02 -8.86
CA TYR A 54 8.68 13.60 -8.53
C TYR A 54 9.81 13.18 -7.60
N GLU A 55 11.00 13.74 -7.76
CA GLU A 55 12.10 13.49 -6.84
C GLU A 55 11.76 13.94 -5.42
N LYS A 56 11.13 15.10 -5.30
CA LYS A 56 10.69 15.62 -4.00
C LYS A 56 9.66 14.72 -3.37
N LEU A 57 8.68 14.26 -4.14
CA LEU A 57 7.65 13.33 -3.66
C LEU A 57 8.28 12.00 -3.23
N ASN A 58 9.25 11.52 -3.98
CA ASN A 58 9.94 10.27 -3.65
C ASN A 58 10.69 10.39 -2.32
N ARG A 59 11.43 11.48 -2.12
CA ARG A 59 12.16 11.70 -0.86
C ARG A 59 11.21 11.81 0.32
N ARG A 60 10.08 12.49 0.13
CA ARG A 60 9.06 12.60 1.18
C ARG A 60 8.47 11.23 1.52
N ALA A 61 8.13 10.46 0.50
CA ALA A 61 7.58 9.12 0.68
C ALA A 61 8.57 8.24 1.44
N ASP A 62 9.83 8.27 1.03
CA ASP A 62 10.88 7.47 1.65
C ASP A 62 11.02 7.78 3.13
N ARG A 63 11.03 9.07 3.50
CA ARG A 63 11.12 9.49 4.90
C ARG A 63 9.91 9.01 5.72
N ILE A 64 8.71 9.11 5.17
CA ILE A 64 7.51 8.69 5.88
C ILE A 64 7.48 7.17 6.04
N LEU A 65 7.87 6.45 5.01
CA LEU A 65 7.95 4.99 5.09
C LEU A 65 8.96 4.56 6.15
N ASP A 66 10.12 5.23 6.24
CA ASP A 66 11.10 4.95 7.28
C ASP A 66 10.51 5.18 8.69
N ARG A 67 9.72 6.23 8.87
CA ARG A 67 9.06 6.47 10.16
C ARG A 67 8.08 5.38 10.52
N ILE A 68 7.33 4.87 9.53
CA ILE A 68 6.40 3.77 9.76
C ILE A 68 7.18 2.52 10.17
N ILE A 69 8.26 2.21 9.47
CA ILE A 69 9.11 1.06 9.78
C ILE A 69 9.70 1.19 11.17
N ASP A 70 10.22 2.36 11.52
CA ASP A 70 10.80 2.61 12.85
C ASP A 70 9.77 2.43 13.97
N ARG A 71 8.53 2.83 13.73
CA ARG A 71 7.44 2.68 14.70
C ARG A 71 7.23 1.22 15.09
N TYR A 72 7.46 0.30 14.16
CA TYR A 72 7.23 -1.13 14.36
C TYR A 72 8.53 -1.94 14.45
N SER A 73 9.67 -1.28 14.69
CA SER A 73 10.98 -1.92 14.71
C SER A 73 11.16 -2.94 15.85
N GLN A 74 10.32 -2.87 16.87
CA GLN A 74 10.36 -3.84 17.99
C GLN A 74 9.75 -5.19 17.58
N GLN A 75 9.02 -5.24 16.50
CA GLN A 75 8.46 -6.48 15.96
C GLN A 75 9.59 -7.25 15.27
N ASN A 76 9.61 -8.56 15.43
CA ASN A 76 10.67 -9.39 14.85
C ASN A 76 10.34 -9.85 13.43
N ILE A 77 9.73 -8.96 12.65
CA ILE A 77 9.32 -9.20 11.26
C ILE A 77 10.01 -8.17 10.37
N MET A 78 10.54 -8.62 9.24
CA MET A 78 11.15 -7.72 8.27
C MET A 78 10.09 -6.88 7.57
N ILE A 79 10.22 -5.57 7.64
CA ILE A 79 9.34 -4.64 6.92
C ILE A 79 10.18 -3.92 5.88
N ASN A 80 9.87 -4.15 4.61
CA ASN A 80 10.53 -3.53 3.48
C ASN A 80 9.72 -2.33 3.00
N LYS A 81 10.37 -1.39 2.33
CA LYS A 81 9.71 -0.25 1.72
C LYS A 81 9.98 -0.20 0.23
N ARG A 82 8.97 0.17 -0.55
CA ARG A 82 9.11 0.37 -1.99
C ARG A 82 8.27 1.56 -2.42
N VAL A 83 8.81 2.32 -3.35
CA VAL A 83 8.11 3.43 -3.99
C VAL A 83 8.14 3.19 -5.49
N THR A 84 6.97 3.23 -6.12
CA THR A 84 6.85 3.10 -7.57
C THR A 84 6.10 4.29 -8.14
N PHE A 85 6.17 4.46 -9.45
CA PHE A 85 5.52 5.56 -10.16
C PHE A 85 4.56 5.00 -11.20
N GLY A 86 3.41 5.60 -11.34
CA GLY A 86 2.42 5.16 -12.33
C GLY A 86 0.99 5.28 -11.80
N LYS A 87 0.12 4.43 -12.31
CA LYS A 87 -1.27 4.36 -11.85
C LYS A 87 -1.35 3.43 -10.66
N ARG A 88 -2.01 3.88 -9.61
CA ARG A 88 -2.01 3.21 -8.31
C ARG A 88 -2.46 1.76 -8.38
N VAL A 89 -3.64 1.50 -8.93
CA VAL A 89 -4.16 0.14 -9.00
C VAL A 89 -3.25 -0.76 -9.83
N LYS A 90 -2.84 -0.28 -11.00
CA LYS A 90 -1.98 -1.02 -11.91
C LYS A 90 -0.64 -1.40 -11.26
N GLU A 91 -0.03 -0.45 -10.56
CA GLU A 91 1.26 -0.68 -9.91
C GLU A 91 1.14 -1.65 -8.73
N ILE A 92 0.06 -1.56 -7.95
CA ILE A 92 -0.17 -2.51 -6.87
C ILE A 92 -0.32 -3.93 -7.41
N ILE A 93 -1.13 -4.11 -8.44
CA ILE A 93 -1.35 -5.42 -9.05
C ILE A 93 -0.06 -5.97 -9.65
N ARG A 94 0.68 -5.14 -10.39
CA ARG A 94 1.96 -5.54 -10.98
C ARG A 94 2.95 -5.97 -9.91
N PHE A 95 3.10 -5.17 -8.86
CA PHE A 95 4.01 -5.47 -7.76
C PHE A 95 3.66 -6.81 -7.11
N ALA A 96 2.37 -7.03 -6.87
CA ALA A 96 1.92 -8.26 -6.23
C ALA A 96 2.29 -9.51 -7.05
N VAL A 97 2.18 -9.43 -8.38
CA VAL A 97 2.57 -10.53 -9.26
C VAL A 97 4.09 -10.70 -9.27
N ASP A 98 4.81 -9.61 -9.55
CA ASP A 98 6.26 -9.66 -9.74
C ASP A 98 7.00 -10.11 -8.48
N GLU A 99 6.54 -9.69 -7.32
CA GLU A 99 7.18 -10.00 -6.03
C GLU A 99 6.54 -11.18 -5.32
N LYS A 100 5.67 -11.92 -5.98
CA LYS A 100 5.03 -13.14 -5.46
C LYS A 100 4.32 -12.90 -4.12
N ILE A 101 3.59 -11.82 -4.05
CA ILE A 101 2.79 -11.48 -2.86
C ILE A 101 1.65 -12.50 -2.71
N ASP A 102 1.43 -12.96 -1.49
CA ASP A 102 0.38 -13.93 -1.21
C ASP A 102 -0.79 -13.37 -0.40
N LEU A 103 -0.69 -12.11 0.04
CA LEU A 103 -1.78 -11.38 0.67
C LEU A 103 -1.57 -9.89 0.52
N ILE A 104 -2.61 -9.16 0.12
CA ILE A 104 -2.60 -7.71 0.13
C ILE A 104 -3.49 -7.25 1.28
N VAL A 105 -2.98 -6.37 2.14
CA VAL A 105 -3.74 -5.77 3.25
C VAL A 105 -3.88 -4.28 2.96
N LEU A 106 -5.11 -3.85 2.73
CA LEU A 106 -5.43 -2.48 2.35
C LEU A 106 -6.28 -1.80 3.41
N SER A 107 -5.98 -0.53 3.67
CA SER A 107 -6.88 0.32 4.44
C SER A 107 -8.08 0.68 3.56
N SER A 108 -9.26 0.49 4.10
CA SER A 108 -10.49 0.79 3.38
C SER A 108 -11.10 2.07 3.92
N HIS A 109 -11.50 2.96 3.02
CA HIS A 109 -12.26 4.13 3.41
C HIS A 109 -13.65 3.70 3.88
N ARG A 110 -14.18 4.44 4.85
CA ARG A 110 -15.56 4.24 5.26
C ARG A 110 -16.48 4.73 4.14
N ILE A 111 -17.37 3.86 3.69
CA ILE A 111 -18.37 4.20 2.68
C ILE A 111 -19.72 4.21 3.38
N ASP A 112 -20.34 5.39 3.44
CA ASP A 112 -21.71 5.51 3.96
C ASP A 112 -22.72 5.15 2.89
N ALA A 113 -23.86 4.61 3.31
CA ALA A 113 -24.92 4.22 2.39
C ALA A 113 -25.37 5.38 1.49
N GLY A 114 -25.32 6.63 1.98
CA GLY A 114 -25.68 7.80 1.20
C GLY A 114 -24.65 8.19 0.14
N ASN A 115 -23.45 7.62 0.20
CA ASN A 115 -22.36 7.98 -0.69
C ASN A 115 -21.87 6.79 -1.54
N LEU A 116 -22.69 5.76 -1.71
CA LEU A 116 -22.31 4.57 -2.46
C LEU A 116 -21.83 4.87 -3.87
N HIS A 117 -22.46 5.83 -4.53
CA HIS A 117 -22.11 6.21 -5.90
C HIS A 117 -20.72 6.87 -6.00
N LEU A 118 -20.21 7.42 -4.91
CA LEU A 118 -18.89 8.06 -4.87
C LEU A 118 -17.77 7.09 -4.52
N GLY A 119 -18.11 5.97 -3.86
CA GLY A 119 -17.11 5.03 -3.32
C GLY A 119 -16.75 3.86 -4.21
N TRP A 120 -17.59 3.52 -5.19
CA TRP A 120 -17.44 2.29 -5.95
C TRP A 120 -16.24 2.24 -6.88
N GLY A 121 -15.64 3.38 -7.21
CA GLY A 121 -14.47 3.43 -8.04
C GLY A 121 -13.16 3.42 -7.24
N THR A 122 -13.20 3.15 -5.95
CA THR A 122 -12.04 3.25 -5.09
C THR A 122 -10.98 2.21 -5.42
N ILE A 123 -9.77 2.49 -4.97
CA ILE A 123 -8.61 1.62 -5.12
C ILE A 123 -8.86 0.28 -4.47
N SER A 124 -9.44 0.26 -3.26
CA SER A 124 -9.73 -0.98 -2.54
C SER A 124 -10.61 -1.94 -3.34
N TYR A 125 -11.65 -1.41 -3.96
CA TYR A 125 -12.56 -2.20 -4.77
C TYR A 125 -11.86 -2.77 -6.00
N LYS A 126 -11.13 -1.93 -6.71
CA LYS A 126 -10.45 -2.35 -7.95
C LYS A 126 -9.36 -3.38 -7.67
N VAL A 127 -8.57 -3.15 -6.62
CA VAL A 127 -7.53 -4.11 -6.23
C VAL A 127 -8.16 -5.43 -5.82
N GLY A 128 -9.25 -5.38 -5.06
CA GLY A 128 -9.95 -6.59 -4.63
C GLY A 128 -10.43 -7.45 -5.78
N ILE A 129 -10.89 -6.81 -6.86
CA ILE A 129 -11.39 -7.54 -8.04
C ILE A 129 -10.24 -8.04 -8.92
N LEU A 130 -9.20 -7.24 -9.10
CA LEU A 130 -8.15 -7.53 -10.08
C LEU A 130 -6.98 -8.34 -9.52
N SER A 131 -6.88 -8.46 -8.21
CA SER A 131 -5.76 -9.17 -7.58
C SER A 131 -5.79 -10.67 -7.86
N HIS A 132 -4.59 -11.25 -8.05
CA HIS A 132 -4.43 -12.69 -8.17
C HIS A 132 -4.35 -13.40 -6.81
N CYS A 133 -4.17 -12.66 -5.74
CA CYS A 133 -4.07 -13.20 -4.38
C CYS A 133 -5.18 -12.62 -3.49
N PRO A 134 -5.40 -13.20 -2.31
CA PRO A 134 -6.38 -12.67 -1.36
C PRO A 134 -6.10 -11.21 -1.00
N VAL A 135 -7.16 -10.45 -0.80
CA VAL A 135 -7.09 -9.05 -0.39
C VAL A 135 -7.93 -8.86 0.86
N MET A 136 -7.31 -8.35 1.90
CA MET A 136 -7.99 -8.04 3.14
C MET A 136 -8.19 -6.53 3.24
N LEU A 137 -9.44 -6.11 3.44
CA LEU A 137 -9.77 -4.70 3.63
C LEU A 137 -9.88 -4.41 5.11
N VAL A 138 -8.99 -3.57 5.62
CA VAL A 138 -8.98 -3.19 7.03
C VAL A 138 -9.80 -1.93 7.19
N LYS A 139 -10.90 -2.06 7.93
CA LYS A 139 -11.82 -0.95 8.13
C LYS A 139 -11.29 0.01 9.17
N GLN A 140 -11.48 1.30 8.93
CA GLN A 140 -11.12 2.32 9.88
C GLN A 140 -12.22 2.47 10.94
N ASP A 141 -11.81 2.92 12.12
CA ASP A 141 -12.78 3.15 13.21
C ASP A 141 -13.71 4.31 12.81
N PRO A 142 -14.96 4.28 13.29
CA PRO A 142 -15.94 5.33 13.00
C PRO A 142 -15.49 6.70 13.50
#